data_40d72645988c00ecf2e6644f090c4d88
#
_entry.id   40d72645988c00ecf2e6644f090c4d88
#
_cell.length_a   1.000
_cell.length_b   1.000
_cell.length_c   1.000
_cell.angle_alpha   90.00
_cell.angle_beta   90.00
_cell.angle_gamma   90.00
#
_symmetry.space_group_name_H-M   'P 1'
#
loop_
_entity.id
_entity.type
_entity.pdbx_description
1 polymer ?
#
loop_
_entity_poly.entity_id
_entity_poly.type
_entity_poly.pdbx_seq_one_letter_code
_entity_poly.pdbx_strand_id
1 'polypeptide(L)'
;MPELPEVETLCRQLNEILPGEEILAVEILDPRLGMNEGEGLAGRKIESVYRQGKYIRIEMGKRGQDPGMSEPEKGRRKIKQKPPDDRITTALHLRMTGRLFWQTDGEPAPPYTRLVISFAAGRLILIDPRRFATFCVRSSEAAPALVENPLEGLPPHSLKKTAEKRRLPVKSFLMDQRFIAGIGNIYACEILYNAGIDPRRQAGSLSGAEWRKVQKASAAVLHRAVECRGTTISDWRDLFGMSGENQNHLEVYSREGKPCRRCGGMIERTKIGGRGTWFCPICQK
;
A
#
# COMPACT_ATOMS: atom_id res chain seq x y z
N MET A 1 8.84 -2.06 6.64
CA MET A 1 8.34 -1.63 5.32
C MET A 1 6.84 -1.80 5.33
N PRO A 2 6.08 -0.75 5.10
CA PRO A 2 4.63 -0.87 4.99
C PRO A 2 4.23 -1.85 3.88
N GLU A 3 3.32 -2.76 4.20
CA GLU A 3 2.69 -3.70 3.27
C GLU A 3 1.22 -3.29 3.07
N LEU A 4 0.40 -4.13 2.46
CA LEU A 4 -0.99 -3.82 2.15
C LEU A 4 -1.80 -3.31 3.35
N PRO A 5 -1.80 -3.96 4.54
CA PRO A 5 -2.62 -3.49 5.66
C PRO A 5 -2.21 -2.12 6.18
N GLU A 6 -0.92 -1.83 6.23
CA GLU A 6 -0.40 -0.53 6.66
C GLU A 6 -0.81 0.58 5.68
N VAL A 7 -0.71 0.31 4.38
CA VAL A 7 -1.09 1.27 3.34
C VAL A 7 -2.60 1.46 3.29
N GLU A 8 -3.38 0.39 3.48
CA GLU A 8 -4.85 0.45 3.57
C GLU A 8 -5.30 1.30 4.76
N THR A 9 -4.65 1.13 5.92
CA THR A 9 -4.93 1.94 7.12
C THR A 9 -4.74 3.43 6.82
N LEU A 10 -3.62 3.80 6.20
CA LEU A 10 -3.38 5.20 5.80
C LEU A 10 -4.43 5.70 4.82
N CYS A 11 -4.77 4.91 3.80
CA CYS A 11 -5.77 5.33 2.81
C CYS A 11 -7.14 5.56 3.45
N ARG A 12 -7.55 4.72 4.39
CA ARG A 12 -8.82 4.92 5.13
C ARG A 12 -8.79 6.19 5.95
N GLN A 13 -7.73 6.40 6.73
CA GLN A 13 -7.57 7.62 7.55
C GLN A 13 -7.48 8.89 6.70
N LEU A 14 -6.76 8.86 5.58
CA LEU A 14 -6.69 9.98 4.63
C LEU A 14 -8.05 10.25 3.98
N ASN A 15 -8.81 9.19 3.68
CA ASN A 15 -10.12 9.33 3.05
C ASN A 15 -11.22 9.83 4.00
N GLU A 16 -10.95 9.86 5.31
CA GLU A 16 -11.81 10.50 6.32
C GLU A 16 -11.59 12.02 6.40
N ILE A 17 -10.37 12.49 6.06
CA ILE A 17 -9.99 13.90 6.30
C ILE A 17 -9.75 14.73 5.03
N LEU A 18 -9.39 14.11 3.91
CA LEU A 18 -8.98 14.86 2.71
C LEU A 18 -10.09 15.12 1.67
N PRO A 19 -11.12 14.27 1.47
CA PRO A 19 -12.12 14.54 0.43
C PRO A 19 -12.80 15.89 0.62
N GLY A 20 -12.78 16.70 -0.47
CA GLY A 20 -13.28 18.08 -0.47
C GLY A 20 -12.27 19.14 -0.09
N GLU A 21 -11.15 18.78 0.55
CA GLU A 21 -10.06 19.70 0.87
C GLU A 21 -9.35 20.19 -0.40
N GLU A 22 -8.96 21.47 -0.39
CA GLU A 22 -8.18 22.09 -1.45
C GLU A 22 -6.70 22.11 -1.09
N ILE A 23 -5.84 21.71 -2.01
CA ILE A 23 -4.39 21.81 -1.85
C ILE A 23 -3.98 23.27 -1.93
N LEU A 24 -3.48 23.83 -0.82
CA LEU A 24 -2.99 25.20 -0.76
C LEU A 24 -1.56 25.33 -1.28
N ALA A 25 -0.70 24.39 -0.92
CA ALA A 25 0.70 24.37 -1.35
C ALA A 25 1.26 22.94 -1.35
N VAL A 26 2.27 22.70 -2.18
CA VAL A 26 3.06 21.48 -2.21
C VAL A 26 4.54 21.85 -2.19
N GLU A 27 5.24 21.41 -1.16
CA GLU A 27 6.67 21.63 -0.97
C GLU A 27 7.43 20.32 -1.08
N ILE A 28 8.23 20.15 -2.13
CA ILE A 28 9.11 19.00 -2.31
C ILE A 28 10.51 19.37 -1.80
N LEU A 29 10.86 18.86 -0.64
CA LEU A 29 12.12 19.15 0.06
C LEU A 29 13.25 18.18 -0.30
N ASP A 30 12.96 17.12 -1.05
CA ASP A 30 13.94 16.14 -1.54
C ASP A 30 13.91 16.07 -3.07
N PRO A 31 14.99 16.48 -3.75
CA PRO A 31 15.06 16.43 -5.22
C PRO A 31 14.83 15.04 -5.83
N ARG A 32 15.05 13.96 -5.06
CA ARG A 32 14.80 12.58 -5.52
C ARG A 32 13.31 12.24 -5.68
N LEU A 33 12.42 13.05 -5.12
CA LEU A 33 10.98 12.93 -5.34
C LEU A 33 10.52 13.62 -6.64
N GLY A 34 11.43 14.27 -7.38
CA GLY A 34 11.11 15.04 -8.58
C GLY A 34 10.60 16.45 -8.21
N MET A 35 11.45 17.47 -8.35
CA MET A 35 11.12 18.85 -7.91
C MET A 35 9.86 19.40 -8.56
N ASN A 36 9.55 19.00 -9.78
CA ASN A 36 8.40 19.49 -10.55
C ASN A 36 7.12 18.65 -10.36
N GLU A 37 7.20 17.55 -9.63
CA GLU A 37 6.03 16.67 -9.40
C GLU A 37 4.91 17.33 -8.58
N GLY A 38 5.20 18.43 -7.88
CA GLY A 38 4.21 19.23 -7.16
C GLY A 38 3.53 20.31 -8.00
N GLU A 39 4.07 20.63 -9.19
CA GLU A 39 3.55 21.68 -10.03
C GLU A 39 2.13 21.36 -10.51
N GLY A 40 1.24 22.35 -10.42
CA GLY A 40 -0.15 22.22 -10.86
C GLY A 40 -1.06 21.44 -9.90
N LEU A 41 -0.60 21.03 -8.71
CA LEU A 41 -1.46 20.43 -7.70
C LEU A 41 -2.17 21.46 -6.82
N ALA A 42 -1.53 22.61 -6.54
CA ALA A 42 -2.16 23.69 -5.78
C ALA A 42 -3.44 24.19 -6.46
N GLY A 43 -4.49 24.46 -5.67
CA GLY A 43 -5.83 24.85 -6.12
C GLY A 43 -6.69 23.67 -6.57
N ARG A 44 -6.23 22.43 -6.50
CA ARG A 44 -7.04 21.23 -6.79
C ARG A 44 -7.72 20.72 -5.53
N LYS A 45 -8.95 20.22 -5.70
CA LYS A 45 -9.68 19.55 -4.60
C LYS A 45 -9.47 18.06 -4.65
N ILE A 46 -9.28 17.47 -3.48
CA ILE A 46 -9.19 16.02 -3.31
C ILE A 46 -10.58 15.41 -3.50
N GLU A 47 -10.71 14.44 -4.39
CA GLU A 47 -11.96 13.69 -4.62
C GLU A 47 -11.96 12.40 -3.79
N SER A 48 -10.87 11.65 -3.82
CA SER A 48 -10.77 10.38 -3.10
C SER A 48 -9.32 9.99 -2.81
N VAL A 49 -9.15 9.13 -1.81
CA VAL A 49 -7.88 8.46 -1.52
C VAL A 49 -8.12 6.96 -1.49
N TYR A 50 -7.32 6.20 -2.24
CA TYR A 50 -7.45 4.75 -2.28
C TYR A 50 -6.09 4.06 -2.41
N ARG A 51 -6.07 2.79 -2.10
CA ARG A 51 -4.89 1.95 -2.20
C ARG A 51 -4.85 1.21 -3.54
N GLN A 52 -3.68 1.19 -4.15
CA GLN A 52 -3.36 0.30 -5.26
C GLN A 52 -2.08 -0.48 -4.93
N GLY A 53 -2.21 -1.74 -4.55
CA GLY A 53 -1.07 -2.52 -4.04
C GLY A 53 -0.47 -1.91 -2.78
N LYS A 54 0.74 -1.40 -2.87
CA LYS A 54 1.46 -0.68 -1.79
C LYS A 54 1.57 0.83 -2.07
N TYR A 55 0.80 1.33 -3.03
CA TYR A 55 0.72 2.74 -3.35
C TYR A 55 -0.51 3.38 -2.72
N ILE A 56 -0.33 4.58 -2.22
CA ILE A 56 -1.41 5.51 -1.88
C ILE A 56 -1.69 6.30 -3.14
N ARG A 57 -2.94 6.30 -3.57
CA ARG A 57 -3.46 7.08 -4.69
C ARG A 57 -4.32 8.20 -4.17
N ILE A 58 -4.07 9.42 -4.61
CA ILE A 58 -4.90 10.58 -4.30
C ILE A 58 -5.43 11.10 -5.63
N GLU A 59 -6.73 11.01 -5.83
CA GLU A 59 -7.44 11.58 -6.97
C GLU A 59 -7.85 13.02 -6.67
N MET A 60 -7.62 13.86 -7.65
CA MET A 60 -7.92 15.29 -7.58
C MET A 60 -8.73 15.71 -8.79
N GLY A 61 -9.77 16.47 -8.53
CA GLY A 61 -10.61 17.12 -9.55
C GLY A 61 -9.91 18.31 -10.21
N LYS A 62 -10.67 19.02 -11.03
CA LYS A 62 -10.24 20.25 -11.70
C LYS A 62 -9.81 21.31 -10.67
N ARG A 63 -8.89 22.17 -11.07
CA ARG A 63 -8.66 23.43 -10.36
C ARG A 63 -9.99 24.19 -10.26
N GLY A 64 -10.27 24.73 -9.09
CA GLY A 64 -11.36 25.70 -8.93
C GLY A 64 -11.18 26.80 -9.98
N GLN A 65 -12.23 27.16 -10.70
CA GLN A 65 -12.17 28.31 -11.58
C GLN A 65 -11.90 29.54 -10.70
N ASP A 66 -10.83 30.26 -11.00
CA ASP A 66 -10.61 31.59 -10.45
C ASP A 66 -11.85 32.43 -10.80
N PRO A 67 -12.57 33.05 -9.83
CA PRO A 67 -13.78 33.80 -10.13
C PRO A 67 -13.53 35.06 -10.98
N GLY A 68 -12.29 35.27 -11.46
CA GLY A 68 -11.89 36.49 -12.19
C GLY A 68 -11.66 36.37 -13.68
N MET A 69 -11.78 35.19 -14.31
CA MET A 69 -11.64 35.05 -15.75
C MET A 69 -12.96 34.64 -16.41
N SER A 70 -13.82 35.65 -16.68
CA SER A 70 -14.90 35.51 -17.62
C SER A 70 -14.35 35.36 -19.05
N GLU A 71 -14.57 34.20 -19.68
CA GLU A 71 -14.29 34.03 -21.10
C GLU A 71 -15.11 34.99 -21.95
N PRO A 72 -14.54 35.64 -23.00
CA PRO A 72 -15.31 36.38 -23.95
C PRO A 72 -16.08 35.42 -24.89
N GLU A 73 -17.40 35.45 -24.84
CA GLU A 73 -18.27 34.87 -25.86
C GLU A 73 -17.88 35.37 -27.25
N LYS A 74 -17.56 34.46 -28.16
CA LYS A 74 -17.91 34.59 -29.59
C LYS A 74 -17.77 33.28 -30.36
N GLY A 75 -18.89 32.80 -30.76
CA GLY A 75 -19.32 32.05 -31.93
C GLY A 75 -18.28 31.30 -32.76
N ARG A 76 -18.24 29.96 -32.57
CA ARG A 76 -18.03 28.98 -33.67
C ARG A 76 -18.54 27.61 -33.22
N ARG A 77 -19.45 27.01 -34.00
CA ARG A 77 -19.84 25.60 -33.84
C ARG A 77 -18.60 24.72 -33.90
N LYS A 78 -18.08 24.30 -32.74
CA LYS A 78 -17.06 23.25 -32.61
C LYS A 78 -17.74 21.94 -32.25
N ILE A 79 -17.41 20.91 -32.99
CA ILE A 79 -17.67 19.50 -32.67
C ILE A 79 -17.34 19.30 -31.18
N LYS A 80 -18.32 18.82 -30.41
CA LYS A 80 -18.16 18.51 -28.99
C LYS A 80 -17.15 17.37 -28.83
N GLN A 81 -15.89 17.69 -28.84
CA GLN A 81 -14.90 16.84 -28.21
C GLN A 81 -15.14 16.93 -26.68
N LYS A 82 -15.37 15.78 -26.06
CA LYS A 82 -15.42 15.68 -24.59
C LYS A 82 -14.14 16.36 -24.06
N PRO A 83 -14.22 17.36 -23.18
CA PRO A 83 -13.01 18.00 -22.67
C PRO A 83 -12.13 16.90 -22.06
N PRO A 84 -10.79 16.96 -22.19
CA PRO A 84 -9.91 16.01 -21.57
C PRO A 84 -10.26 15.94 -20.07
N ASP A 85 -10.33 14.73 -19.55
CA ASP A 85 -10.60 14.49 -18.13
C ASP A 85 -9.42 15.11 -17.37
N ASP A 86 -9.61 16.30 -16.79
CA ASP A 86 -8.58 17.08 -16.10
C ASP A 86 -8.32 16.53 -14.69
N ARG A 87 -8.78 15.31 -14.42
CA ARG A 87 -8.47 14.60 -13.18
C ARG A 87 -7.01 14.19 -13.16
N ILE A 88 -6.37 14.42 -12.02
CA ILE A 88 -4.99 14.04 -11.77
C ILE A 88 -4.99 13.03 -10.62
N THR A 89 -4.16 12.01 -10.75
CA THR A 89 -3.92 11.05 -9.68
C THR A 89 -2.45 11.04 -9.32
N THR A 90 -2.15 11.19 -8.04
CA THR A 90 -0.78 10.98 -7.55
C THR A 90 -0.56 9.53 -7.13
N ALA A 91 0.70 9.12 -7.11
CA ALA A 91 1.13 7.82 -6.64
C ALA A 91 2.26 7.98 -5.62
N LEU A 92 1.98 7.70 -4.37
CA LEU A 92 2.96 7.71 -3.29
C LEU A 92 3.26 6.29 -2.83
N HIS A 93 4.54 5.91 -2.79
CA HIS A 93 4.99 4.63 -2.27
C HIS A 93 6.02 4.85 -1.15
N LEU A 94 5.71 4.38 0.04
CA LEU A 94 6.51 4.61 1.25
C LEU A 94 7.82 3.80 1.31
N ARG A 95 7.94 2.75 0.50
CA ARG A 95 9.10 1.84 0.49
C ARG A 95 9.41 1.27 1.88
N MET A 96 10.63 1.48 2.40
CA MET A 96 11.09 0.81 3.63
C MET A 96 10.90 1.65 4.89
N THR A 97 11.14 2.95 4.80
CA THR A 97 11.21 3.88 5.95
C THR A 97 10.34 5.11 5.79
N GLY A 98 9.65 5.25 4.67
CA GLY A 98 8.70 6.31 4.46
C GLY A 98 7.51 6.20 5.42
N ARG A 99 7.10 7.33 5.98
CA ARG A 99 5.95 7.47 6.86
C ARG A 99 5.16 8.70 6.45
N LEU A 100 3.85 8.61 6.49
CA LEU A 100 2.96 9.75 6.37
C LEU A 100 2.48 10.15 7.76
N PHE A 101 2.42 11.45 7.97
CA PHE A 101 1.98 12.05 9.22
C PHE A 101 1.05 13.22 8.93
N TRP A 102 -0.05 13.33 9.67
CA TRP A 102 -0.95 14.48 9.63
C TRP A 102 -0.63 15.42 10.77
N GLN A 103 -0.42 16.69 10.46
CA GLN A 103 -0.12 17.74 11.43
C GLN A 103 -1.14 18.87 11.31
N THR A 104 -1.81 19.18 12.41
CA THR A 104 -2.85 20.23 12.48
C THR A 104 -2.34 21.55 13.07
N ASP A 105 -1.29 21.48 13.85
CA ASP A 105 -0.65 22.63 14.50
C ASP A 105 0.41 23.26 13.60
N GLY A 106 0.77 24.52 13.90
CA GLY A 106 1.80 25.28 13.18
C GLY A 106 3.25 24.87 13.49
N GLU A 107 3.49 23.73 14.15
CA GLU A 107 4.84 23.28 14.48
C GLU A 107 5.72 23.08 13.24
N PRO A 108 7.03 23.26 13.36
CA PRO A 108 7.95 23.02 12.26
C PRO A 108 7.89 21.55 11.79
N ALA A 109 8.13 21.35 10.50
CA ALA A 109 8.15 20.00 9.93
C ALA A 109 9.22 19.15 10.62
N PRO A 110 8.91 17.87 10.94
CA PRO A 110 9.86 16.98 11.61
C PRO A 110 11.15 16.74 10.80
N PRO A 111 12.25 16.32 11.45
CA PRO A 111 13.47 15.90 10.75
C PRO A 111 13.18 14.84 9.67
N TYR A 112 13.96 14.88 8.59
CA TYR A 112 13.81 13.97 7.43
C TYR A 112 12.51 14.13 6.63
N THR A 113 11.81 15.25 6.78
CA THR A 113 10.68 15.61 5.91
C THR A 113 11.15 15.72 4.46
N ARG A 114 10.38 15.11 3.54
CA ARG A 114 10.69 15.06 2.10
C ARG A 114 9.64 15.75 1.25
N LEU A 115 8.40 15.74 1.71
CA LEU A 115 7.24 16.35 1.04
C LEU A 115 6.31 16.90 2.12
N VAL A 116 5.77 18.09 1.87
CA VAL A 116 4.67 18.68 2.64
C VAL A 116 3.57 19.06 1.65
N ILE A 117 2.35 18.64 1.92
CA ILE A 117 1.15 19.09 1.20
C ILE A 117 0.28 19.81 2.23
N SER A 118 0.01 21.09 1.98
CA SER A 118 -0.72 21.97 2.89
C SER A 118 -2.19 22.10 2.48
N PHE A 119 -3.07 22.00 3.46
CA PHE A 119 -4.52 22.18 3.37
C PHE A 119 -4.98 23.20 4.40
N ALA A 120 -6.23 23.64 4.33
CA ALA A 120 -6.79 24.54 5.34
C ALA A 120 -6.83 23.90 6.75
N ALA A 121 -7.13 22.60 6.81
CA ALA A 121 -7.26 21.85 8.07
C ALA A 121 -5.93 21.36 8.65
N GLY A 122 -4.81 21.41 7.90
CA GLY A 122 -3.52 20.90 8.35
C GLY A 122 -2.56 20.56 7.22
N ARG A 123 -1.56 19.75 7.53
CA ARG A 123 -0.50 19.38 6.58
C ARG A 123 -0.28 17.88 6.54
N LEU A 124 -0.17 17.32 5.34
CA LEU A 124 0.29 15.96 5.12
C LEU A 124 1.80 15.95 4.89
N ILE A 125 2.53 15.28 5.76
CA ILE A 125 3.99 15.28 5.78
C ILE A 125 4.52 13.90 5.47
N LEU A 126 5.39 13.78 4.46
CA LEU A 126 6.17 12.57 4.19
C LEU A 126 7.54 12.67 4.87
N ILE A 127 7.80 11.77 5.78
CA ILE A 127 9.09 11.61 6.46
C ILE A 127 9.78 10.37 5.92
N ASP A 128 11.03 10.46 5.46
CA ASP A 128 11.81 9.30 5.03
C ASP A 128 13.31 9.50 5.24
N PRO A 129 13.90 8.95 6.34
CA PRO A 129 15.33 9.07 6.61
C PRO A 129 16.22 8.46 5.52
N ARG A 130 15.76 7.41 4.85
CA ARG A 130 16.55 6.68 3.84
C ARG A 130 16.35 7.16 2.41
N ARG A 131 15.39 8.04 2.18
CA ARG A 131 15.12 8.66 0.87
C ARG A 131 14.77 7.63 -0.22
N PHE A 132 13.98 6.60 0.12
CA PHE A 132 13.53 5.56 -0.81
C PHE A 132 12.08 5.73 -1.26
N ALA A 133 11.30 6.50 -0.51
CA ALA A 133 9.93 6.81 -0.89
C ALA A 133 9.89 7.43 -2.29
N THR A 134 8.82 7.18 -3.01
CA THR A 134 8.61 7.75 -4.34
C THR A 134 7.26 8.44 -4.40
N PHE A 135 7.23 9.60 -5.03
CA PHE A 135 6.04 10.37 -5.31
C PHE A 135 6.04 10.72 -6.80
N CYS A 136 4.92 10.58 -7.45
CA CYS A 136 4.76 11.03 -8.83
C CYS A 136 3.31 11.41 -9.11
N VAL A 137 3.16 12.40 -9.99
CA VAL A 137 1.87 12.82 -10.52
C VAL A 137 1.64 12.06 -11.82
N ARG A 138 0.50 11.38 -11.94
CA ARG A 138 0.11 10.66 -13.14
C ARG A 138 -1.30 11.04 -13.52
N SER A 139 -1.53 11.23 -14.81
CA SER A 139 -2.88 11.29 -15.35
C SER A 139 -3.61 9.96 -15.08
N SER A 140 -4.91 9.97 -15.09
CA SER A 140 -5.81 8.88 -14.68
C SER A 140 -5.61 7.52 -15.39
N GLU A 141 -4.74 7.43 -16.37
CA GLU A 141 -4.39 6.16 -17.00
C GLU A 141 -3.55 5.31 -16.04
N ALA A 142 -4.26 4.48 -15.31
CA ALA A 142 -3.66 3.50 -14.43
C ALA A 142 -2.74 2.57 -15.23
N ALA A 143 -1.52 2.36 -14.75
CA ALA A 143 -0.76 1.19 -15.17
C ALA A 143 -1.63 -0.07 -15.00
N PRO A 144 -1.62 -1.00 -15.96
CA PRO A 144 -2.50 -2.16 -15.91
C PRO A 144 -2.29 -2.90 -14.60
N ALA A 145 -3.29 -2.87 -13.76
CA ALA A 145 -3.32 -3.66 -12.55
C ALA A 145 -3.55 -5.11 -12.98
N LEU A 146 -2.50 -5.86 -13.23
CA LEU A 146 -2.54 -7.32 -13.25
C LEU A 146 -2.85 -7.87 -11.85
N VAL A 147 -3.04 -6.99 -10.88
CA VAL A 147 -2.97 -7.37 -9.50
C VAL A 147 -4.28 -7.07 -8.84
N GLU A 148 -4.94 -8.13 -8.53
CA GLU A 148 -6.17 -8.14 -7.76
C GLU A 148 -5.94 -7.61 -6.35
N ASN A 149 -6.97 -7.00 -5.80
CA ASN A 149 -6.97 -6.56 -4.41
C ASN A 149 -7.10 -7.78 -3.49
N PRO A 150 -6.05 -8.19 -2.76
CA PRO A 150 -6.12 -9.36 -1.89
C PRO A 150 -7.14 -9.25 -0.75
N LEU A 151 -7.61 -8.04 -0.41
CA LEU A 151 -8.71 -7.85 0.55
C LEU A 151 -10.06 -8.28 -0.02
N GLU A 152 -10.28 -8.16 -1.32
CA GLU A 152 -11.48 -8.64 -2.00
C GLU A 152 -11.42 -10.15 -2.27
N GLY A 153 -10.28 -10.75 -2.01
CA GLY A 153 -10.01 -12.16 -2.18
C GLY A 153 -9.03 -12.47 -3.31
N LEU A 154 -8.35 -13.57 -3.17
CA LEU A 154 -7.44 -14.10 -4.18
C LEU A 154 -8.18 -15.20 -4.99
N PRO A 155 -8.33 -15.08 -6.32
CA PRO A 155 -8.99 -16.11 -7.11
C PRO A 155 -8.12 -17.36 -7.23
N PRO A 156 -8.47 -18.50 -6.59
CA PRO A 156 -7.63 -19.68 -6.51
C PRO A 156 -7.35 -20.30 -7.86
N HIS A 157 -8.31 -20.22 -8.80
CA HIS A 157 -8.17 -20.77 -10.15
C HIS A 157 -7.13 -19.99 -10.95
N SER A 158 -7.20 -18.67 -10.94
CA SER A 158 -6.25 -17.79 -11.63
C SER A 158 -4.84 -17.92 -11.04
N LEU A 159 -4.74 -17.99 -9.71
CA LEU A 159 -3.46 -18.20 -9.02
C LEU A 159 -2.84 -19.55 -9.40
N LYS A 160 -3.62 -20.64 -9.37
CA LYS A 160 -3.15 -21.95 -9.78
C LYS A 160 -2.64 -21.92 -11.22
N LYS A 161 -3.43 -21.40 -12.15
CA LYS A 161 -3.04 -21.29 -13.57
C LYS A 161 -1.76 -20.46 -13.76
N THR A 162 -1.65 -19.34 -13.04
CA THR A 162 -0.45 -18.49 -13.11
C THR A 162 0.77 -19.16 -12.48
N ALA A 163 0.60 -19.97 -11.43
CA ALA A 163 1.66 -20.66 -10.74
C ALA A 163 2.14 -21.94 -11.44
N GLU A 164 1.31 -22.58 -12.27
CA GLU A 164 1.44 -23.93 -12.80
C GLU A 164 2.83 -24.26 -13.41
N LYS A 165 3.41 -23.31 -14.13
CA LYS A 165 4.73 -23.45 -14.77
C LYS A 165 5.88 -22.87 -13.96
N ARG A 166 5.65 -22.51 -12.67
CA ARG A 166 6.62 -21.77 -11.88
C ARG A 166 7.26 -22.64 -10.81
N ARG A 167 8.60 -22.71 -10.85
CA ARG A 167 9.41 -23.47 -9.90
C ARG A 167 9.84 -22.66 -8.67
N LEU A 168 9.49 -21.37 -8.63
CA LEU A 168 9.83 -20.53 -7.47
C LEU A 168 9.04 -20.96 -6.22
N PRO A 169 9.60 -20.76 -5.01
CA PRO A 169 8.90 -21.03 -3.76
C PRO A 169 7.57 -20.26 -3.68
N VAL A 170 6.54 -20.89 -3.12
CA VAL A 170 5.21 -20.29 -3.00
C VAL A 170 5.24 -18.97 -2.22
N LYS A 171 6.11 -18.84 -1.22
CA LYS A 171 6.32 -17.57 -0.53
C LYS A 171 6.78 -16.48 -1.49
N SER A 172 7.75 -16.76 -2.35
CA SER A 172 8.25 -15.80 -3.33
C SER A 172 7.17 -15.42 -4.36
N PHE A 173 6.33 -16.37 -4.73
CA PHE A 173 5.18 -16.13 -5.60
C PHE A 173 4.17 -15.17 -4.98
N LEU A 174 3.80 -15.38 -3.72
CA LEU A 174 2.88 -14.49 -3.00
C LEU A 174 3.41 -13.06 -2.85
N MET A 175 4.73 -12.89 -2.80
CA MET A 175 5.38 -11.59 -2.63
C MET A 175 5.66 -10.86 -3.96
N ASP A 176 5.48 -11.53 -5.10
CA ASP A 176 5.73 -10.92 -6.41
C ASP A 176 4.59 -9.99 -6.80
N GLN A 177 4.88 -8.70 -6.73
CA GLN A 177 3.89 -7.64 -6.97
C GLN A 177 3.34 -7.62 -8.40
N ARG A 178 3.94 -8.39 -9.33
CA ARG A 178 3.40 -8.59 -10.69
C ARG A 178 2.19 -9.53 -10.68
N PHE A 179 2.07 -10.39 -9.69
CA PHE A 179 0.98 -11.37 -9.55
C PHE A 179 0.00 -10.99 -8.45
N ILE A 180 0.50 -10.59 -7.28
CA ILE A 180 -0.32 -10.27 -6.12
C ILE A 180 0.19 -8.98 -5.48
N ALA A 181 -0.55 -7.89 -5.63
CA ALA A 181 -0.14 -6.61 -5.09
C ALA A 181 -0.37 -6.54 -3.57
N GLY A 182 0.55 -5.89 -2.91
CA GLY A 182 0.38 -5.54 -1.51
C GLY A 182 0.96 -6.56 -0.53
N ILE A 183 0.98 -7.86 -0.82
CA ILE A 183 1.57 -8.85 0.07
C ILE A 183 3.10 -8.67 0.12
N GLY A 184 3.65 -8.68 1.33
CA GLY A 184 5.08 -8.62 1.56
C GLY A 184 5.56 -9.73 2.48
N ASN A 185 6.69 -9.50 3.17
CA ASN A 185 7.39 -10.55 3.91
C ASN A 185 6.65 -11.03 5.16
N ILE A 186 6.00 -10.10 5.88
CA ILE A 186 5.25 -10.40 7.09
C ILE A 186 4.04 -11.26 6.71
N TYR A 187 3.21 -10.73 5.86
CA TYR A 187 1.93 -11.36 5.55
C TYR A 187 2.07 -12.62 4.72
N ALA A 188 3.10 -12.76 3.87
CA ALA A 188 3.36 -14.02 3.17
C ALA A 188 3.69 -15.17 4.16
N CYS A 189 4.45 -14.92 5.22
CA CYS A 189 4.72 -15.93 6.26
C CYS A 189 3.43 -16.29 7.01
N GLU A 190 2.67 -15.30 7.45
CA GLU A 190 1.43 -15.49 8.20
C GLU A 190 0.34 -16.21 7.41
N ILE A 191 0.16 -15.83 6.13
CA ILE A 191 -0.79 -16.48 5.22
C ILE A 191 -0.45 -17.95 5.03
N LEU A 192 0.81 -18.27 4.75
CA LEU A 192 1.23 -19.66 4.52
C LEU A 192 1.13 -20.51 5.77
N TYR A 193 1.41 -19.94 6.96
CA TYR A 193 1.18 -20.61 8.23
C TYR A 193 -0.30 -20.91 8.44
N ASN A 194 -1.17 -19.92 8.23
CA ASN A 194 -2.61 -20.11 8.38
C ASN A 194 -3.17 -21.14 7.37
N ALA A 195 -2.63 -21.15 6.14
CA ALA A 195 -2.99 -22.14 5.12
C ALA A 195 -2.42 -23.55 5.38
N GLY A 196 -1.45 -23.70 6.30
CA GLY A 196 -0.76 -24.95 6.58
C GLY A 196 0.19 -25.39 5.46
N ILE A 197 0.76 -24.45 4.70
CA ILE A 197 1.61 -24.69 3.53
C ILE A 197 3.05 -24.30 3.83
N ASP A 198 3.99 -25.24 3.55
CA ASP A 198 5.42 -24.97 3.68
C ASP A 198 5.84 -23.87 2.70
N PRO A 199 6.47 -22.78 3.15
CA PRO A 199 6.85 -21.65 2.32
C PRO A 199 7.91 -21.98 1.25
N ARG A 200 8.60 -23.11 1.40
CA ARG A 200 9.66 -23.61 0.50
C ARG A 200 9.10 -24.35 -0.72
N ARG A 201 7.87 -24.86 -0.64
CA ARG A 201 7.24 -25.60 -1.73
C ARG A 201 7.16 -24.75 -3.00
N GLN A 202 7.29 -25.40 -4.14
CA GLN A 202 7.12 -24.73 -5.44
C GLN A 202 5.66 -24.28 -5.63
N ALA A 203 5.45 -23.04 -6.06
CA ALA A 203 4.10 -22.52 -6.29
C ALA A 203 3.29 -23.38 -7.26
N GLY A 204 3.95 -23.91 -8.29
CA GLY A 204 3.31 -24.80 -9.29
C GLY A 204 2.92 -26.17 -8.75
N SER A 205 3.43 -26.60 -7.60
CA SER A 205 3.09 -27.88 -6.98
C SER A 205 1.80 -27.85 -6.16
N LEU A 206 1.27 -26.66 -5.87
CA LEU A 206 0.06 -26.54 -5.06
C LEU A 206 -1.18 -26.97 -5.83
N SER A 207 -1.96 -27.85 -5.21
CA SER A 207 -3.28 -28.26 -5.70
C SER A 207 -4.30 -27.12 -5.65
N GLY A 208 -5.40 -27.25 -6.38
CA GLY A 208 -6.50 -26.30 -6.29
C GLY A 208 -7.13 -26.17 -4.90
N ALA A 209 -7.10 -27.25 -4.11
CA ALA A 209 -7.55 -27.22 -2.72
C ALA A 209 -6.62 -26.39 -1.82
N GLU A 210 -5.31 -26.49 -2.03
CA GLU A 210 -4.33 -25.69 -1.31
C GLU A 210 -4.41 -24.21 -1.69
N TRP A 211 -4.62 -23.88 -2.94
CA TRP A 211 -4.87 -22.48 -3.34
C TRP A 211 -6.15 -21.90 -2.72
N ARG A 212 -7.20 -22.70 -2.54
CA ARG A 212 -8.37 -22.26 -1.76
C ARG A 212 -8.05 -22.00 -0.28
N LYS A 213 -7.16 -22.81 0.33
CA LYS A 213 -6.67 -22.53 1.70
C LYS A 213 -5.88 -21.22 1.76
N VAL A 214 -5.01 -20.98 0.77
CA VAL A 214 -4.25 -19.70 0.67
C VAL A 214 -5.21 -18.53 0.53
N GLN A 215 -6.22 -18.61 -0.30
CA GLN A 215 -7.24 -17.58 -0.46
C GLN A 215 -7.94 -17.26 0.87
N LYS A 216 -8.45 -18.28 1.55
CA LYS A 216 -9.15 -18.11 2.84
C LYS A 216 -8.22 -17.51 3.90
N ALA A 217 -6.99 -18.01 3.99
CA ALA A 217 -5.98 -17.52 4.92
C ALA A 217 -5.59 -16.07 4.61
N SER A 218 -5.45 -15.72 3.34
CA SER A 218 -5.13 -14.36 2.91
C SER A 218 -6.19 -13.35 3.37
N ALA A 219 -7.47 -13.64 3.12
CA ALA A 219 -8.57 -12.79 3.57
C ALA A 219 -8.53 -12.61 5.10
N ALA A 220 -8.49 -13.70 5.85
CA ALA A 220 -8.51 -13.65 7.33
C ALA A 220 -7.33 -12.87 7.92
N VAL A 221 -6.11 -13.13 7.42
CA VAL A 221 -4.89 -12.47 7.92
C VAL A 221 -4.88 -10.98 7.56
N LEU A 222 -5.22 -10.62 6.32
CA LEU A 222 -5.13 -9.24 5.88
C LEU A 222 -6.24 -8.36 6.49
N HIS A 223 -7.48 -8.85 6.58
CA HIS A 223 -8.56 -8.09 7.24
C HIS A 223 -8.26 -7.83 8.71
N ARG A 224 -7.86 -8.87 9.47
CA ARG A 224 -7.43 -8.67 10.86
C ARG A 224 -6.31 -7.64 10.98
N ALA A 225 -5.31 -7.70 10.09
CA ALA A 225 -4.21 -6.77 10.12
C ALA A 225 -4.64 -5.32 9.85
N VAL A 226 -5.61 -5.10 8.96
CA VAL A 226 -6.20 -3.77 8.73
C VAL A 226 -6.98 -3.29 9.95
N GLU A 227 -7.82 -4.15 10.56
CA GLU A 227 -8.55 -3.84 11.80
C GLU A 227 -7.60 -3.46 12.96
N CYS A 228 -6.43 -4.12 13.02
CA CYS A 228 -5.37 -3.80 13.97
C CYS A 228 -4.45 -2.64 13.54
N ARG A 229 -4.83 -1.82 12.56
CA ARG A 229 -4.04 -0.70 12.02
C ARG A 229 -2.64 -1.09 11.54
N GLY A 230 -2.46 -2.31 11.02
CA GLY A 230 -1.18 -2.83 10.55
C GLY A 230 -0.27 -3.38 11.65
N THR A 231 0.95 -3.73 11.25
CA THR A 231 1.97 -4.37 12.10
C THR A 231 3.11 -3.41 12.41
N THR A 232 3.29 -3.03 13.66
CA THR A 232 4.47 -2.28 14.11
C THR A 232 5.57 -3.25 14.56
N ILE A 233 6.58 -3.44 13.72
CA ILE A 233 7.80 -4.19 14.11
C ILE A 233 8.87 -3.24 14.69
N SER A 234 9.07 -2.08 14.04
CA SER A 234 10.01 -1.03 14.50
C SER A 234 9.37 0.35 14.46
N ASP A 235 9.26 0.93 13.29
CA ASP A 235 9.00 2.37 13.10
C ASP A 235 7.61 2.67 12.52
N TRP A 236 6.83 1.66 12.20
CA TRP A 236 5.50 1.87 11.64
C TRP A 236 4.62 2.65 12.62
N ARG A 237 4.01 3.71 12.10
CA ARG A 237 2.97 4.49 12.75
C ARG A 237 1.92 4.82 11.70
N ASP A 238 0.68 4.89 12.14
CA ASP A 238 -0.40 5.35 11.29
C ASP A 238 -0.34 6.88 11.06
N LEU A 239 -1.32 7.43 10.38
CA LEU A 239 -1.36 8.85 10.00
C LEU A 239 -1.32 9.79 11.22
N PHE A 240 -1.84 9.36 12.35
CA PHE A 240 -1.92 10.11 13.60
C PHE A 240 -0.83 9.73 14.61
N GLY A 241 0.17 8.99 14.17
CA GLY A 241 1.31 8.62 15.00
C GLY A 241 1.09 7.42 15.92
N MET A 242 -0.06 6.73 15.79
CA MET A 242 -0.37 5.56 16.61
C MET A 242 0.31 4.30 16.08
N SER A 243 0.72 3.43 17.01
CA SER A 243 1.22 2.09 16.64
C SER A 243 0.09 1.21 16.13
N GLY A 244 0.37 0.39 15.13
CA GLY A 244 -0.48 -0.74 14.82
C GLY A 244 -0.46 -1.78 15.94
N GLU A 245 -1.39 -2.72 15.93
CA GLU A 245 -1.56 -3.73 17.00
C GLU A 245 -1.42 -5.17 16.49
N ASN A 246 -1.32 -5.38 15.19
CA ASN A 246 -1.29 -6.72 14.61
C ASN A 246 -0.03 -7.53 14.98
N GLN A 247 1.07 -6.91 15.45
CA GLN A 247 2.24 -7.62 15.97
C GLN A 247 1.88 -8.55 17.13
N ASN A 248 0.85 -8.26 17.89
CA ASN A 248 0.36 -9.09 19.01
C ASN A 248 -0.29 -10.40 18.51
N HIS A 249 -0.70 -10.43 17.24
CA HIS A 249 -1.40 -11.54 16.59
C HIS A 249 -0.52 -12.34 15.62
N LEU A 250 0.77 -12.01 15.51
CA LEU A 250 1.69 -12.76 14.64
C LEU A 250 1.90 -14.18 15.18
N GLU A 251 1.75 -15.14 14.26
CA GLU A 251 1.83 -16.56 14.58
C GLU A 251 3.23 -17.14 14.37
N VAL A 252 3.93 -16.68 13.31
CA VAL A 252 5.27 -17.18 12.97
C VAL A 252 6.30 -16.08 12.75
N TYR A 253 5.92 -14.94 12.17
CA TYR A 253 6.88 -13.90 11.81
C TYR A 253 7.61 -13.35 13.04
N SER A 254 8.96 -13.31 12.98
CA SER A 254 9.84 -12.90 14.10
C SER A 254 9.69 -13.73 15.39
N ARG A 255 9.22 -14.98 15.26
CA ARG A 255 9.04 -15.89 16.41
C ARG A 255 9.96 -17.11 16.38
N GLU A 256 11.10 -17.04 15.71
CA GLU A 256 12.12 -18.09 15.72
C GLU A 256 12.45 -18.55 17.14
N GLY A 257 12.50 -19.86 17.37
CA GLY A 257 12.77 -20.46 18.66
C GLY A 257 11.65 -20.37 19.70
N LYS A 258 10.49 -19.79 19.31
CA LYS A 258 9.30 -19.77 20.19
C LYS A 258 8.36 -20.93 19.83
N PRO A 259 7.56 -21.43 20.78
CA PRO A 259 6.59 -22.48 20.51
C PRO A 259 5.51 -22.01 19.53
N CYS A 260 5.18 -22.86 18.59
CA CYS A 260 4.03 -22.67 17.71
C CYS A 260 2.74 -22.67 18.52
N ARG A 261 1.90 -21.66 18.35
CA ARG A 261 0.64 -21.54 19.10
C ARG A 261 -0.38 -22.62 18.76
N ARG A 262 -0.20 -23.35 17.65
CA ARG A 262 -1.10 -24.42 17.20
C ARG A 262 -0.67 -25.81 17.68
N CYS A 263 0.62 -26.15 17.61
CA CYS A 263 1.08 -27.51 17.89
C CYS A 263 2.18 -27.59 18.96
N GLY A 264 2.66 -26.47 19.50
CA GLY A 264 3.75 -26.44 20.48
C GLY A 264 5.16 -26.63 19.91
N GLY A 265 5.31 -27.12 18.67
CA GLY A 265 6.61 -27.29 18.03
C GLY A 265 7.31 -25.94 17.80
N MET A 266 8.63 -25.95 17.69
CA MET A 266 9.41 -24.73 17.55
C MET A 266 9.23 -24.08 16.17
N ILE A 267 9.08 -22.77 16.14
CA ILE A 267 9.11 -21.98 14.91
C ILE A 267 10.55 -21.91 14.42
N GLU A 268 10.73 -22.29 13.18
CA GLU A 268 12.01 -22.22 12.48
C GLU A 268 12.11 -21.00 11.59
N ARG A 269 13.36 -20.64 11.30
CA ARG A 269 13.70 -19.58 10.35
C ARG A 269 14.61 -20.11 9.25
N THR A 270 14.29 -19.73 8.02
CA THR A 270 15.14 -19.97 6.83
C THR A 270 15.24 -18.70 5.99
N LYS A 271 15.96 -18.78 4.89
CA LYS A 271 16.06 -17.71 3.88
C LYS A 271 15.41 -18.15 2.57
N ILE A 272 14.41 -17.40 2.07
CA ILE A 272 13.78 -17.65 0.77
C ILE A 272 13.79 -16.34 -0.02
N GLY A 273 14.34 -16.35 -1.22
CA GLY A 273 14.44 -15.15 -2.06
C GLY A 273 15.19 -13.99 -1.38
N GLY A 274 16.24 -14.30 -0.62
CA GLY A 274 17.04 -13.31 0.12
C GLY A 274 16.39 -12.75 1.39
N ARG A 275 15.15 -13.18 1.75
CA ARG A 275 14.38 -12.68 2.89
C ARG A 275 14.18 -13.71 3.97
N GLY A 276 14.29 -13.29 5.24
CA GLY A 276 13.97 -14.14 6.39
C GLY A 276 12.55 -14.69 6.27
N THR A 277 12.38 -15.97 6.56
CA THR A 277 11.12 -16.70 6.43
C THR A 277 10.94 -17.54 7.69
N TRP A 278 9.85 -17.31 8.39
CA TRP A 278 9.49 -18.01 9.61
C TRP A 278 8.32 -18.97 9.33
N PHE A 279 8.40 -20.18 9.85
CA PHE A 279 7.38 -21.19 9.62
C PHE A 279 7.40 -22.24 10.72
N CYS A 280 6.31 -22.99 10.88
CA CYS A 280 6.24 -24.17 11.74
C CYS A 280 6.44 -25.43 10.89
N PRO A 281 7.53 -26.21 11.07
CA PRO A 281 7.79 -27.40 10.26
C PRO A 281 6.80 -28.54 10.51
N ILE A 282 6.07 -28.50 11.61
CA ILE A 282 5.04 -29.49 11.96
C ILE A 282 3.72 -29.17 11.30
N CYS A 283 3.27 -27.89 11.37
CA CYS A 283 1.97 -27.48 10.87
C CYS A 283 1.92 -27.20 9.37
N GLN A 284 3.06 -26.89 8.76
CA GLN A 284 3.15 -26.50 7.35
C GLN A 284 3.79 -27.65 6.54
N LYS A 285 3.05 -28.15 5.57
CA LYS A 285 3.44 -29.28 4.70
C LYS A 285 3.51 -28.88 3.24
#